data_c2e6384913cb34a5b3030164decaf4d7
#
_entry.id   c2e6384913cb34a5b3030164decaf4d7
#
_cell.length_a   1.000
_cell.length_b   1.000
_cell.length_c   1.000
_cell.angle_alpha   90.00
_cell.angle_beta   90.00
_cell.angle_gamma   90.00
#
_symmetry.space_group_name_H-M   'P 1'
#
loop_
_entity.id
_entity.type
_entity.pdbx_description
1 polymer ?
#
loop_
_entity_poly.entity_id
_entity_poly.type
_entity_poly.pdbx_seq_one_letter_code
_entity_poly.pdbx_strand_id
1 'polypeptide(L)'
;MGILRYMKEEFQVIKERDPAIKSPMEVLLYPTFHVMLSYRRAHKLYLKGHYFWARFISQRAARKTGIEIHPGATIGKGFFIDHGSGVIIGETSIIGDNVTLYQGVTLGAKSFAVQSDGTLVKGNKRHPNIGSNVVIYAGATILGGDTYIGDNCVIGGNVWLTHSVEPGKRVLTAREQTEFVTTDI
;
A
#
# COMPACT_ATOMS: atom_id res chain seq x y z
N MET A 1 6.89 12.12 17.45
CA MET A 1 5.57 11.62 17.86
C MET A 1 5.76 10.30 18.61
N GLY A 2 5.12 10.12 19.79
CA GLY A 2 5.26 8.91 20.61
C GLY A 2 4.41 7.75 20.07
N ILE A 3 4.79 6.51 20.41
CA ILE A 3 4.10 5.30 19.95
C ILE A 3 2.61 5.26 20.38
N LEU A 4 2.29 5.74 21.57
CA LEU A 4 0.93 5.79 22.09
C LEU A 4 -0.02 6.63 21.20
N ARG A 5 0.49 7.71 20.61
CA ARG A 5 -0.28 8.52 19.68
C ARG A 5 -0.58 7.75 18.39
N TYR A 6 0.42 7.05 17.84
CA TYR A 6 0.19 6.20 16.67
C TYR A 6 -0.82 5.07 16.96
N MET A 7 -0.72 4.43 18.12
CA MET A 7 -1.70 3.40 18.52
C MET A 7 -3.12 3.95 18.53
N LYS A 8 -3.31 5.15 19.10
CA LYS A 8 -4.63 5.80 19.16
C LYS A 8 -5.15 6.17 17.77
N GLU A 9 -4.28 6.72 16.92
CA GLU A 9 -4.63 7.09 15.54
C GLU A 9 -5.02 5.85 14.70
N GLU A 10 -4.20 4.81 14.69
CA GLU A 10 -4.48 3.58 13.93
C GLU A 10 -5.73 2.85 14.47
N PHE A 11 -5.91 2.83 15.80
CA PHE A 11 -7.11 2.28 16.42
C PHE A 11 -8.39 2.98 15.93
N GLN A 12 -8.37 4.31 15.92
CA GLN A 12 -9.51 5.12 15.50
C GLN A 12 -9.82 4.92 14.02
N VAL A 13 -8.80 4.92 13.16
CA VAL A 13 -8.95 4.71 11.71
C VAL A 13 -9.64 3.38 11.40
N ILE A 14 -9.19 2.29 12.03
CA ILE A 14 -9.77 0.96 11.80
C ILE A 14 -11.21 0.92 12.30
N LYS A 15 -11.45 1.40 13.53
CA LYS A 15 -12.79 1.44 14.13
C LYS A 15 -13.82 2.21 13.30
N GLU A 16 -13.39 3.30 12.66
CA GLU A 16 -14.29 4.14 11.85
C GLU A 16 -14.53 3.58 10.45
N ARG A 17 -13.58 2.84 9.89
CA ARG A 17 -13.62 2.42 8.49
C ARG A 17 -14.10 1.00 8.26
N ASP A 18 -14.02 0.13 9.26
CA ASP A 18 -14.50 -1.24 9.13
C ASP A 18 -15.89 -1.40 9.79
N PRO A 19 -16.95 -1.55 8.98
CA PRO A 19 -18.31 -1.75 9.50
C PRO A 19 -18.52 -3.11 10.17
N ALA A 20 -17.59 -4.07 10.00
CA ALA A 20 -17.70 -5.40 10.60
C ALA A 20 -17.37 -5.42 12.10
N ILE A 21 -16.73 -4.37 12.63
CA ILE A 21 -16.30 -4.30 14.03
C ILE A 21 -17.54 -4.21 14.96
N LYS A 22 -17.69 -5.19 15.83
CA LYS A 22 -18.72 -5.24 16.86
C LYS A 22 -18.21 -4.83 18.24
N SER A 23 -16.92 -5.06 18.51
CA SER A 23 -16.27 -4.67 19.75
C SER A 23 -14.97 -3.90 19.47
N PRO A 24 -14.73 -2.76 20.15
CA PRO A 24 -13.49 -2.00 19.99
C PRO A 24 -12.21 -2.84 20.19
N MET A 25 -12.27 -3.89 21.03
CA MET A 25 -11.12 -4.75 21.28
C MET A 25 -10.70 -5.58 20.07
N GLU A 26 -11.61 -5.83 19.11
CA GLU A 26 -11.30 -6.55 17.87
C GLU A 26 -10.21 -5.86 17.05
N VAL A 27 -10.13 -4.52 17.10
CA VAL A 27 -9.09 -3.74 16.41
C VAL A 27 -7.69 -4.25 16.74
N LEU A 28 -7.46 -4.71 17.97
CA LEU A 28 -6.16 -5.22 18.41
C LEU A 28 -5.76 -6.53 17.71
N LEU A 29 -6.69 -7.21 17.06
CA LEU A 29 -6.46 -8.45 16.31
C LEU A 29 -6.19 -8.19 14.83
N TYR A 30 -6.45 -6.98 14.34
CA TYR A 30 -6.33 -6.64 12.92
C TYR A 30 -4.87 -6.67 12.44
N PRO A 31 -4.56 -7.35 11.32
CA PRO A 31 -3.23 -7.32 10.72
C PRO A 31 -2.76 -5.90 10.42
N THR A 32 -3.67 -5.03 9.94
CA THR A 32 -3.41 -3.62 9.64
C THR A 32 -2.92 -2.85 10.87
N PHE A 33 -3.53 -3.05 12.04
CA PHE A 33 -3.09 -2.42 13.29
C PHE A 33 -1.63 -2.77 13.60
N HIS A 34 -1.29 -4.05 13.51
CA HIS A 34 0.05 -4.54 13.80
C HIS A 34 1.10 -4.07 12.78
N VAL A 35 0.77 -4.14 11.48
CA VAL A 35 1.74 -3.74 10.44
C VAL A 35 1.99 -2.25 10.47
N MET A 36 0.95 -1.41 10.67
CA MET A 36 1.11 0.05 10.70
C MET A 36 1.93 0.50 11.91
N LEU A 37 1.70 -0.05 13.10
CA LEU A 37 2.56 0.25 14.26
C LEU A 37 4.01 -0.17 14.05
N SER A 38 4.23 -1.30 13.40
CA SER A 38 5.57 -1.79 13.04
C SER A 38 6.22 -0.88 12.01
N TYR A 39 5.49 -0.50 10.96
CA TYR A 39 5.95 0.42 9.93
C TYR A 39 6.35 1.78 10.53
N ARG A 40 5.51 2.41 11.37
CA ARG A 40 5.83 3.71 11.99
C ARG A 40 7.13 3.66 12.81
N ARG A 41 7.42 2.53 13.47
CA ARG A 41 8.69 2.32 14.20
C ARG A 41 9.87 2.12 13.23
N ALA A 42 9.68 1.24 12.24
CA ALA A 42 10.69 0.92 11.24
C ALA A 42 11.08 2.16 10.40
N HIS A 43 10.10 2.96 9.98
CA HIS A 43 10.30 4.20 9.24
C HIS A 43 11.15 5.21 10.03
N LYS A 44 10.90 5.39 11.33
CA LYS A 44 11.73 6.25 12.17
C LYS A 44 13.19 5.80 12.25
N LEU A 45 13.43 4.49 12.33
CA LEU A 45 14.77 3.94 12.31
C LEU A 45 15.43 4.11 10.94
N TYR A 46 14.67 3.92 9.87
CA TYR A 46 15.13 4.12 8.50
C TYR A 46 15.60 5.56 8.28
N LEU A 47 14.81 6.57 8.70
CA LEU A 47 15.15 7.98 8.59
C LEU A 47 16.39 8.38 9.43
N LYS A 48 16.73 7.59 10.46
CA LYS A 48 17.96 7.77 11.26
C LYS A 48 19.16 6.97 10.72
N GLY A 49 19.03 6.30 9.57
CA GLY A 49 20.10 5.48 9.00
C GLY A 49 20.24 4.07 9.61
N HIS A 50 19.38 3.68 10.55
CA HIS A 50 19.41 2.35 11.15
C HIS A 50 18.74 1.30 10.27
N TYR A 51 19.22 1.13 9.04
CA TYR A 51 18.57 0.34 7.98
C TYR A 51 18.37 -1.12 8.35
N PHE A 52 19.35 -1.76 8.99
CA PHE A 52 19.23 -3.16 9.42
C PHE A 52 18.03 -3.35 10.36
N TRP A 53 17.93 -2.55 11.41
CA TRP A 53 16.85 -2.66 12.39
C TRP A 53 15.49 -2.29 11.79
N ALA A 54 15.46 -1.29 10.91
CA ALA A 54 14.26 -0.93 10.16
C ALA A 54 13.76 -2.11 9.33
N ARG A 55 14.64 -2.78 8.57
CA ARG A 55 14.29 -3.98 7.79
C ARG A 55 13.93 -5.17 8.66
N PHE A 56 14.62 -5.39 9.77
CA PHE A 56 14.28 -6.45 10.71
C PHE A 56 12.83 -6.33 11.20
N ILE A 57 12.42 -5.13 11.64
CA ILE A 57 11.05 -4.88 12.09
C ILE A 57 10.04 -5.07 10.94
N SER A 58 10.31 -4.50 9.75
CA SER A 58 9.39 -4.61 8.63
C SER A 58 9.21 -6.06 8.16
N GLN A 59 10.29 -6.83 8.07
CA GLN A 59 10.24 -8.24 7.66
C GLN A 59 9.54 -9.14 8.70
N ARG A 60 9.72 -8.84 9.99
CA ARG A 60 8.98 -9.53 11.06
C ARG A 60 7.48 -9.24 10.95
N ALA A 61 7.11 -7.98 10.68
CA ALA A 61 5.72 -7.59 10.48
C ALA A 61 5.11 -8.28 9.25
N ALA A 62 5.82 -8.28 8.11
CA ALA A 62 5.37 -8.94 6.89
C ALA A 62 5.09 -10.43 7.10
N ARG A 63 6.01 -11.16 7.76
CA ARG A 63 5.80 -12.58 8.09
C ARG A 63 4.60 -12.83 8.99
N LYS A 64 4.30 -11.90 9.91
CA LYS A 64 3.16 -12.03 10.83
C LYS A 64 1.82 -11.68 10.20
N THR A 65 1.80 -10.72 9.28
CA THR A 65 0.56 -10.08 8.79
C THR A 65 0.25 -10.39 7.33
N GLY A 66 1.22 -10.90 6.57
CA GLY A 66 1.09 -11.04 5.11
C GLY A 66 1.13 -9.71 4.35
N ILE A 67 1.48 -8.59 5.02
CA ILE A 67 1.53 -7.23 4.46
C ILE A 67 2.97 -6.75 4.47
N GLU A 68 3.53 -6.45 3.29
CA GLU A 68 4.89 -5.93 3.18
C GLU A 68 4.87 -4.42 2.95
N ILE A 69 5.41 -3.66 3.92
CA ILE A 69 5.64 -2.22 3.80
C ILE A 69 7.13 -1.96 3.97
N HIS A 70 7.77 -1.43 2.92
CA HIS A 70 9.18 -1.04 3.03
C HIS A 70 9.33 0.14 3.98
N PRO A 71 10.29 0.13 4.93
CA PRO A 71 10.43 1.21 5.92
C PRO A 71 10.79 2.57 5.32
N GLY A 72 11.30 2.62 4.09
CA GLY A 72 11.56 3.86 3.36
C GLY A 72 10.32 4.52 2.76
N ALA A 73 9.21 3.81 2.60
CA ALA A 73 7.97 4.40 2.11
C ALA A 73 7.49 5.55 3.01
N THR A 74 6.85 6.55 2.42
CA THR A 74 6.23 7.66 3.14
C THR A 74 4.72 7.50 3.09
N ILE A 75 4.06 7.40 4.25
CA ILE A 75 2.62 7.16 4.35
C ILE A 75 2.00 8.23 5.24
N GLY A 76 0.99 8.92 4.72
CA GLY A 76 0.22 9.97 5.40
C GLY A 76 -0.63 9.46 6.56
N LYS A 77 -1.60 10.29 6.96
CA LYS A 77 -2.56 10.00 8.04
C LYS A 77 -3.80 9.29 7.49
N GLY A 78 -4.53 8.61 8.36
CA GLY A 78 -5.79 7.98 7.98
C GLY A 78 -5.63 6.86 6.95
N PHE A 79 -4.44 6.29 6.80
CA PHE A 79 -4.18 5.18 5.90
C PHE A 79 -4.80 3.90 6.44
N PHE A 80 -5.56 3.21 5.61
CA PHE A 80 -6.26 1.98 5.97
C PHE A 80 -5.98 0.87 4.97
N ILE A 81 -5.74 -0.33 5.47
CA ILE A 81 -5.65 -1.54 4.66
C ILE A 81 -6.75 -2.49 5.12
N ASP A 82 -7.68 -2.80 4.24
CA ASP A 82 -8.72 -3.78 4.49
C ASP A 82 -8.22 -5.17 4.07
N HIS A 83 -8.43 -6.17 4.92
CA HIS A 83 -7.86 -7.54 4.83
C HIS A 83 -6.33 -7.56 4.80
N GLY A 84 -5.71 -7.12 3.73
CA GLY A 84 -4.29 -6.80 3.59
C GLY A 84 -3.39 -7.92 3.11
N SER A 85 -3.80 -9.17 3.08
CA SER A 85 -2.96 -10.28 2.59
C SER A 85 -2.40 -9.99 1.21
N GLY A 86 -1.06 -10.07 1.04
CA GLY A 86 -0.39 -9.85 -0.23
C GLY A 86 -0.24 -8.38 -0.64
N VAL A 87 -0.55 -7.41 0.21
CA VAL A 87 -0.22 -6.00 -0.04
C VAL A 87 1.28 -5.79 -0.01
N ILE A 88 1.82 -5.09 -1.04
CA ILE A 88 3.24 -4.75 -1.16
C ILE A 88 3.38 -3.25 -1.40
N ILE A 89 4.10 -2.56 -0.53
CA ILE A 89 4.43 -1.13 -0.65
C ILE A 89 5.95 -0.96 -0.73
N GLY A 90 6.44 -0.55 -1.91
CA GLY A 90 7.85 -0.41 -2.20
C GLY A 90 8.51 0.81 -1.55
N GLU A 91 9.84 0.82 -1.48
CA GLU A 91 10.69 1.74 -0.73
C GLU A 91 10.41 3.23 -0.99
N THR A 92 10.26 3.62 -2.23
CA THR A 92 10.14 5.03 -2.62
C THR A 92 8.68 5.44 -2.88
N SER A 93 7.70 4.63 -2.45
CA SER A 93 6.29 5.00 -2.51
C SER A 93 6.01 6.21 -1.60
N ILE A 94 5.19 7.13 -2.12
CA ILE A 94 4.65 8.26 -1.35
C ILE A 94 3.14 8.13 -1.40
N ILE A 95 2.52 8.08 -0.23
CA ILE A 95 1.07 7.87 -0.08
C ILE A 95 0.52 9.03 0.74
N GLY A 96 -0.47 9.73 0.20
CA GLY A 96 -1.15 10.84 0.85
C GLY A 96 -2.03 10.43 2.02
N ASP A 97 -2.89 11.34 2.44
CA ASP A 97 -3.78 11.14 3.57
C ASP A 97 -5.07 10.39 3.16
N ASN A 98 -5.65 9.64 4.08
CA ASN A 98 -6.94 8.94 3.90
C ASN A 98 -6.99 7.94 2.74
N VAL A 99 -5.89 7.30 2.42
CA VAL A 99 -5.84 6.27 1.37
C VAL A 99 -6.30 4.93 1.92
N THR A 100 -7.12 4.21 1.13
CA THR A 100 -7.56 2.85 1.43
C THR A 100 -7.01 1.87 0.40
N LEU A 101 -6.38 0.79 0.88
CA LEU A 101 -5.95 -0.34 0.05
C LEU A 101 -6.70 -1.61 0.46
N TYR A 102 -6.99 -2.45 -0.51
CA TYR A 102 -7.49 -3.81 -0.29
C TYR A 102 -6.38 -4.84 -0.49
N GLN A 103 -6.67 -6.10 -0.20
CA GLN A 103 -5.72 -7.21 -0.33
C GLN A 103 -5.10 -7.30 -1.73
N GLY A 104 -3.85 -7.77 -1.80
CA GLY A 104 -3.14 -8.02 -3.05
C GLY A 104 -2.69 -6.78 -3.82
N VAL A 105 -2.92 -5.57 -3.30
CA VAL A 105 -2.47 -4.33 -3.95
C VAL A 105 -0.95 -4.25 -3.94
N THR A 106 -0.35 -3.93 -5.09
CA THR A 106 1.09 -3.74 -5.25
C THR A 106 1.42 -2.31 -5.71
N LEU A 107 2.23 -1.60 -4.92
CA LEU A 107 2.87 -0.34 -5.30
C LEU A 107 4.35 -0.61 -5.57
N GLY A 108 4.69 -0.92 -6.84
CA GLY A 108 5.95 -1.50 -7.27
C GLY A 108 6.78 -0.62 -8.22
N ALA A 109 7.94 -1.13 -8.63
CA ALA A 109 8.78 -0.55 -9.69
C ALA A 109 8.44 -1.19 -11.04
N LYS A 110 8.55 -0.41 -12.15
CA LYS A 110 8.44 -0.95 -13.52
C LYS A 110 9.67 -1.80 -13.87
N SER A 111 10.84 -1.27 -13.53
CA SER A 111 12.15 -1.87 -13.80
C SER A 111 13.21 -1.26 -12.88
N PHE A 112 14.40 -1.82 -12.90
CA PHE A 112 15.55 -1.24 -12.22
C PHE A 112 16.45 -0.50 -13.23
N ALA A 113 16.80 0.75 -12.93
CA ALA A 113 17.75 1.50 -13.72
C ALA A 113 19.17 0.87 -13.58
N VAL A 114 19.87 0.76 -14.70
CA VAL A 114 21.20 0.15 -14.80
C VAL A 114 22.19 1.21 -15.28
N GLN A 115 23.36 1.27 -14.68
CA GLN A 115 24.47 2.13 -15.10
C GLN A 115 25.16 1.56 -16.36
N SER A 116 26.02 2.33 -16.98
CA SER A 116 26.78 1.91 -18.17
C SER A 116 27.68 0.68 -17.94
N ASP A 117 28.08 0.43 -16.69
CA ASP A 117 28.88 -0.71 -16.27
C ASP A 117 28.05 -1.97 -15.91
N GLY A 118 26.71 -1.93 -16.08
CA GLY A 118 25.80 -3.02 -15.74
C GLY A 118 25.37 -3.07 -14.28
N THR A 119 25.84 -2.15 -13.42
CA THR A 119 25.43 -2.11 -12.01
C THR A 119 24.08 -1.42 -11.84
N LEU A 120 23.32 -1.82 -10.80
CA LEU A 120 22.01 -1.23 -10.50
C LEU A 120 22.16 0.16 -9.88
N VAL A 121 21.39 1.13 -10.38
CA VAL A 121 21.25 2.45 -9.75
C VAL A 121 20.50 2.30 -8.44
N LYS A 122 21.12 2.67 -7.33
CA LYS A 122 20.52 2.62 -5.98
C LYS A 122 19.92 3.97 -5.61
N GLY A 123 18.88 3.95 -4.76
CA GLY A 123 18.30 5.16 -4.16
C GLY A 123 17.44 6.02 -5.08
N ASN A 124 17.27 5.67 -6.37
CA ASN A 124 16.40 6.40 -7.28
C ASN A 124 14.92 6.18 -6.97
N LYS A 125 14.10 7.17 -7.30
CA LYS A 125 12.63 7.09 -7.25
C LYS A 125 12.16 6.05 -8.28
N ARG A 126 11.45 4.98 -7.80
CA ARG A 126 11.02 3.87 -8.67
C ARG A 126 9.63 3.32 -8.35
N HIS A 127 9.00 3.79 -7.27
CA HIS A 127 7.65 3.38 -6.86
C HIS A 127 6.68 4.56 -6.99
N PRO A 128 5.36 4.32 -7.19
CA PRO A 128 4.39 5.35 -7.49
C PRO A 128 4.15 6.32 -6.33
N ASN A 129 3.56 7.47 -6.70
CA ASN A 129 2.97 8.42 -5.77
C ASN A 129 1.45 8.27 -5.80
N ILE A 130 0.84 8.21 -4.63
CA ILE A 130 -0.61 8.13 -4.45
C ILE A 130 -1.06 9.39 -3.72
N GLY A 131 -2.01 10.11 -4.30
CA GLY A 131 -2.62 11.30 -3.70
C GLY A 131 -3.47 10.97 -2.47
N SER A 132 -4.21 11.95 -1.98
CA SER A 132 -5.08 11.81 -0.81
C SER A 132 -6.49 11.35 -1.20
N ASN A 133 -7.19 10.69 -0.25
CA ASN A 133 -8.55 10.18 -0.42
C ASN A 133 -8.68 9.18 -1.60
N VAL A 134 -7.63 8.42 -1.89
CA VAL A 134 -7.62 7.42 -2.96
C VAL A 134 -8.05 6.07 -2.41
N VAL A 135 -8.86 5.35 -3.20
CA VAL A 135 -9.26 3.96 -2.91
C VAL A 135 -8.69 3.06 -3.99
N ILE A 136 -7.94 2.03 -3.60
CA ILE A 136 -7.33 1.05 -4.50
C ILE A 136 -7.84 -0.34 -4.13
N TYR A 137 -8.66 -0.92 -5.01
CA TYR A 137 -9.31 -2.20 -4.79
C TYR A 137 -8.38 -3.39 -5.01
N ALA A 138 -8.86 -4.55 -4.58
CA ALA A 138 -8.12 -5.79 -4.49
C ALA A 138 -7.35 -6.17 -5.75
N GLY A 139 -6.10 -6.61 -5.59
CA GLY A 139 -5.27 -7.13 -6.67
C GLY A 139 -4.75 -6.07 -7.66
N ALA A 140 -5.07 -4.78 -7.48
CA ALA A 140 -4.55 -3.74 -8.37
C ALA A 140 -3.03 -3.60 -8.24
N THR A 141 -2.36 -3.42 -9.39
CA THR A 141 -0.90 -3.26 -9.47
C THR A 141 -0.58 -1.91 -10.09
N ILE A 142 0.14 -1.05 -9.35
CA ILE A 142 0.54 0.29 -9.77
C ILE A 142 2.05 0.37 -9.74
N LEU A 143 2.68 0.65 -10.90
CA LEU A 143 4.11 0.58 -11.07
C LEU A 143 4.71 1.90 -11.58
N GLY A 144 5.92 2.19 -11.09
CA GLY A 144 6.79 3.24 -11.63
C GLY A 144 6.92 4.48 -10.77
N GLY A 145 8.14 5.00 -10.67
CA GLY A 145 8.45 6.20 -9.90
C GLY A 145 7.92 7.51 -10.51
N ASP A 146 7.58 7.46 -11.78
CA ASP A 146 6.96 8.50 -12.59
C ASP A 146 5.42 8.43 -12.59
N THR A 147 4.84 7.38 -12.01
CA THR A 147 3.40 7.19 -11.93
C THR A 147 2.83 7.95 -10.71
N TYR A 148 1.83 8.79 -10.97
CA TYR A 148 1.08 9.54 -9.96
C TYR A 148 -0.42 9.25 -10.07
N ILE A 149 -1.02 8.82 -8.99
CA ILE A 149 -2.48 8.68 -8.88
C ILE A 149 -3.00 9.91 -8.15
N GLY A 150 -3.79 10.72 -8.83
CA GLY A 150 -4.32 11.99 -8.30
C GLY A 150 -5.25 11.80 -7.11
N ASP A 151 -5.51 12.90 -6.40
CA ASP A 151 -6.42 12.91 -5.26
C ASP A 151 -7.84 12.47 -5.64
N ASN A 152 -8.55 11.84 -4.72
CA ASN A 152 -9.94 11.40 -4.87
C ASN A 152 -10.16 10.38 -6.01
N CYS A 153 -9.10 9.66 -6.43
CA CYS A 153 -9.21 8.61 -7.43
C CYS A 153 -9.73 7.30 -6.84
N VAL A 154 -10.37 6.51 -7.70
CA VAL A 154 -10.76 5.13 -7.41
C VAL A 154 -10.14 4.20 -8.44
N ILE A 155 -9.31 3.27 -7.99
CA ILE A 155 -8.68 2.24 -8.84
C ILE A 155 -9.37 0.91 -8.57
N GLY A 156 -9.98 0.35 -9.59
CA GLY A 156 -10.74 -0.90 -9.54
C GLY A 156 -9.86 -2.12 -9.29
N GLY A 157 -10.50 -3.22 -8.93
CA GLY A 157 -9.81 -4.49 -8.68
C GLY A 157 -9.09 -5.02 -9.92
N ASN A 158 -7.92 -5.64 -9.71
CA ASN A 158 -7.07 -6.22 -10.74
C ASN A 158 -6.62 -5.25 -11.86
N VAL A 159 -6.75 -3.95 -11.65
CA VAL A 159 -6.25 -2.93 -12.59
C VAL A 159 -4.72 -2.94 -12.59
N TRP A 160 -4.11 -2.94 -13.80
CA TRP A 160 -2.67 -2.80 -13.99
C TRP A 160 -2.36 -1.42 -14.54
N LEU A 161 -1.65 -0.59 -13.75
CA LEU A 161 -1.29 0.79 -14.12
C LEU A 161 0.22 1.01 -14.14
N THR A 162 0.69 1.64 -15.22
CA THR A 162 2.08 2.06 -15.40
C THR A 162 2.19 3.54 -15.79
N HIS A 163 1.07 4.28 -15.74
CA HIS A 163 0.97 5.71 -16.08
C HIS A 163 0.10 6.44 -15.06
N SER A 164 0.20 7.76 -15.06
CA SER A 164 -0.50 8.62 -14.11
C SER A 164 -1.99 8.70 -14.39
N VAL A 165 -2.78 8.98 -13.35
CA VAL A 165 -4.22 9.17 -13.38
C VAL A 165 -4.55 10.54 -12.77
N GLU A 166 -5.28 11.37 -13.52
CA GLU A 166 -5.71 12.68 -13.07
C GLU A 166 -6.65 12.60 -11.85
N PRO A 167 -6.66 13.64 -10.98
CA PRO A 167 -7.53 13.66 -9.81
C PRO A 167 -9.01 13.41 -10.11
N GLY A 168 -9.70 12.76 -9.19
CA GLY A 168 -11.14 12.49 -9.26
C GLY A 168 -11.56 11.41 -10.26
N LYS A 169 -10.62 10.75 -10.92
CA LYS A 169 -10.93 9.71 -11.92
C LYS A 169 -11.20 8.34 -11.28
N ARG A 170 -12.00 7.56 -11.99
CA ARG A 170 -12.25 6.14 -11.70
C ARG A 170 -11.66 5.31 -12.84
N VAL A 171 -10.74 4.42 -12.51
CA VAL A 171 -10.13 3.48 -13.45
C VAL A 171 -10.65 2.09 -13.10
N LEU A 172 -11.34 1.47 -14.04
CA LEU A 172 -11.93 0.15 -13.87
C LEU A 172 -11.40 -0.78 -14.97
N THR A 173 -11.34 -2.08 -14.71
CA THR A 173 -11.09 -3.07 -15.75
C THR A 173 -12.29 -3.07 -16.72
N ALA A 174 -12.03 -3.20 -18.03
CA ALA A 174 -13.11 -3.46 -18.99
C ALA A 174 -13.85 -4.74 -18.57
N ARG A 175 -15.19 -4.69 -18.56
CA ARG A 175 -15.99 -5.93 -18.43
C ARG A 175 -15.75 -6.72 -19.69
N GLU A 176 -15.09 -7.87 -19.60
CA GLU A 176 -15.20 -8.88 -20.63
C GLU A 176 -16.66 -9.31 -20.67
N GLN A 177 -17.29 -9.19 -21.86
CA GLN A 177 -18.53 -9.88 -22.15
C GLN A 177 -18.15 -11.36 -22.25
N THR A 178 -18.36 -12.10 -21.19
CA THR A 178 -18.20 -13.55 -21.20
C THR A 178 -19.37 -14.09 -22.03
N GLU A 179 -19.15 -14.40 -23.31
CA GLU A 179 -20.07 -15.23 -24.09
C GLU A 179 -20.00 -16.63 -23.50
N PHE A 180 -21.06 -17.03 -22.83
CA PHE A 180 -21.23 -18.42 -22.45
C PHE A 180 -21.53 -19.22 -23.72
N VAL A 181 -20.55 -19.92 -24.27
CA VAL A 181 -20.76 -20.93 -25.27
C VAL A 181 -21.39 -22.13 -24.56
N THR A 182 -22.69 -22.30 -24.69
CA THR A 182 -23.37 -23.56 -24.32
C THR A 182 -22.93 -24.62 -25.34
N THR A 183 -22.01 -25.48 -24.95
CA THR A 183 -21.79 -26.75 -25.65
C THR A 183 -22.89 -27.69 -25.22
N ASP A 184 -23.85 -27.94 -26.10
CA ASP A 184 -24.78 -29.06 -25.97
C ASP A 184 -23.96 -30.36 -26.00
N ILE A 185 -23.94 -31.05 -24.85
CA ILE A 185 -23.41 -32.41 -24.72
C ILE A 185 -24.58 -33.37 -24.82
#